data_516fb6f5025517b0d19328b5f098f272
#
_entry.id   516fb6f5025517b0d19328b5f098f272
#
_cell.length_a   1.000
_cell.length_b   1.000
_cell.length_c   1.000
_cell.angle_alpha   90.00
_cell.angle_beta   90.00
_cell.angle_gamma   90.00
#
_symmetry.space_group_name_H-M   'P 1'
#
loop_
_entity.id
_entity.type
_entity.pdbx_description
1 polymer ?
#
loop_
_entity_poly.entity_id
_entity_poly.type
_entity_poly.pdbx_seq_one_letter_code
_entity_poly.pdbx_strand_id
1 'polypeptide(L)'
;MKSWLLALLFCCGSLLAEEKVQLCYGYGCLVQAEIRYGDAQLSEIDRTLRAAVDAENERELLAGVIGQLYAWAGEQSDLRNDRGGNYADAGVSGKMDCIDHSTSTTRLLQLLEARGDLRWHHVAAIEMRRWAFVFPAHYSAVIEMPGEGDGRHFVVDSWFVDNGQPAVILPLDEWKKGAGPDV
;
A
#
# COMPACT_ATOMS: atom_id res chain seq x y z
N MET A 1 54.50 -12.89 35.05
CA MET A 1 53.19 -12.28 35.13
C MET A 1 52.56 -12.38 33.73
N LYS A 2 51.60 -13.29 33.50
CA LYS A 2 50.95 -13.48 32.21
C LYS A 2 49.57 -12.77 32.26
N SER A 3 49.45 -11.63 31.55
CA SER A 3 48.18 -10.92 31.41
C SER A 3 47.30 -11.64 30.38
N TRP A 4 46.17 -12.11 30.79
CA TRP A 4 45.14 -12.67 29.94
C TRP A 4 44.20 -11.51 29.55
N LEU A 5 44.27 -11.12 28.24
CA LEU A 5 43.30 -10.21 27.65
C LEU A 5 42.05 -11.02 27.31
N LEU A 6 40.98 -10.79 28.08
CA LEU A 6 39.62 -11.26 27.74
C LEU A 6 39.10 -10.41 26.58
N ALA A 7 39.01 -10.98 25.40
CA ALA A 7 38.30 -10.40 24.26
C ALA A 7 36.80 -10.61 24.48
N LEU A 8 36.08 -9.57 24.85
CA LEU A 8 34.61 -9.51 24.83
C LEU A 8 34.14 -9.46 23.39
N LEU A 9 33.70 -10.60 22.87
CA LEU A 9 32.92 -10.69 21.63
C LEU A 9 31.56 -10.04 21.87
N PHE A 10 31.40 -8.80 21.43
CA PHE A 10 30.07 -8.17 21.28
C PHE A 10 29.35 -8.88 20.13
N CYS A 11 28.50 -9.85 20.46
CA CYS A 11 27.53 -10.40 19.53
C CYS A 11 26.49 -9.31 19.28
N CYS A 12 26.70 -8.49 18.25
CA CYS A 12 25.69 -7.57 17.73
C CYS A 12 24.60 -8.44 17.07
N GLY A 13 23.66 -8.90 17.87
CA GLY A 13 22.44 -9.49 17.35
C GLY A 13 21.72 -8.41 16.55
N SER A 14 21.64 -8.56 15.23
CA SER A 14 20.75 -7.74 14.42
C SER A 14 19.34 -7.94 14.98
N LEU A 15 18.82 -6.94 15.70
CA LEU A 15 17.40 -6.83 15.93
C LEU A 15 16.77 -6.79 14.55
N LEU A 16 16.05 -7.84 14.19
CA LEU A 16 15.24 -7.86 12.98
C LEU A 16 14.25 -6.70 13.13
N ALA A 17 14.42 -5.65 12.34
CA ALA A 17 13.52 -4.52 12.40
C ALA A 17 12.19 -4.95 11.79
N GLU A 18 11.14 -4.83 12.57
CA GLU A 18 9.76 -5.10 12.17
C GLU A 18 9.04 -3.78 12.02
N GLU A 19 8.45 -3.54 10.87
CA GLU A 19 7.60 -2.36 10.65
C GLU A 19 6.14 -2.70 10.92
N LYS A 20 5.43 -1.77 11.54
CA LYS A 20 4.04 -1.94 11.92
C LYS A 20 3.16 -0.91 11.20
N VAL A 21 2.11 -1.39 10.57
CA VAL A 21 1.13 -0.54 9.89
C VAL A 21 -0.26 -0.90 10.36
N GLN A 22 -1.08 0.12 10.67
CA GLN A 22 -2.50 -0.07 10.96
C GLN A 22 -3.29 -0.05 9.66
N LEU A 23 -3.93 -1.16 9.30
CA LEU A 23 -4.79 -1.24 8.13
C LEU A 23 -6.26 -1.25 8.54
N CYS A 24 -7.06 -0.47 7.82
CA CYS A 24 -8.50 -0.29 8.03
C CYS A 24 -9.31 -1.40 7.39
N TYR A 25 -10.42 -1.78 8.01
CA TYR A 25 -11.47 -2.59 7.41
C TYR A 25 -12.80 -2.40 8.15
N GLY A 26 -13.88 -3.01 7.65
CA GLY A 26 -15.19 -2.95 8.27
C GLY A 26 -16.00 -1.73 7.90
N TYR A 27 -15.66 -1.09 6.80
CA TYR A 27 -16.31 0.09 6.21
C TYR A 27 -16.07 1.39 7.03
N GLY A 28 -15.48 2.38 6.37
CA GLY A 28 -15.21 3.67 7.00
C GLY A 28 -14.11 3.63 8.06
N CYS A 29 -13.19 2.68 8.00
CA CYS A 29 -12.11 2.49 8.96
C CYS A 29 -12.59 2.25 10.41
N LEU A 30 -13.73 1.58 10.57
CA LEU A 30 -14.30 1.28 11.90
C LEU A 30 -13.44 0.26 12.68
N VAL A 31 -12.73 -0.61 11.99
CA VAL A 31 -11.80 -1.57 12.58
C VAL A 31 -10.42 -1.36 12.01
N GLN A 32 -9.39 -1.57 12.81
CA GLN A 32 -7.99 -1.50 12.37
C GLN A 32 -7.25 -2.74 12.86
N ALA A 33 -6.47 -3.35 11.96
CA ALA A 33 -5.53 -4.42 12.28
C ALA A 33 -4.09 -3.87 12.30
N GLU A 34 -3.31 -4.19 13.35
CA GLU A 34 -1.87 -3.97 13.34
C GLU A 34 -1.20 -5.08 12.54
N ILE A 35 -0.68 -4.73 11.38
CA ILE A 35 0.05 -5.65 10.50
C ILE A 35 1.55 -5.44 10.70
N ARG A 36 2.28 -6.55 10.74
CA ARG A 36 3.72 -6.58 10.96
C ARG A 36 4.42 -7.09 9.71
N TYR A 37 5.35 -6.29 9.22
CA TYR A 37 6.21 -6.66 8.09
C TYR A 37 7.62 -6.85 8.58
N GLY A 38 8.12 -8.09 8.48
CA GLY A 38 9.48 -8.44 8.89
C GLY A 38 10.54 -8.06 7.86
N ASP A 39 11.80 -8.01 8.28
CA ASP A 39 12.94 -7.64 7.44
C ASP A 39 13.01 -8.40 6.11
N ALA A 40 12.71 -9.70 6.11
CA ALA A 40 12.76 -10.50 4.89
C ALA A 40 11.74 -10.03 3.85
N GLN A 41 10.50 -9.76 4.29
CA GLN A 41 9.41 -9.23 3.46
C GLN A 41 9.76 -7.85 2.92
N LEU A 42 10.22 -6.95 3.79
CA LEU A 42 10.57 -5.58 3.40
C LEU A 42 11.81 -5.55 2.48
N SER A 43 12.78 -6.46 2.67
CA SER A 43 13.92 -6.59 1.77
C SER A 43 13.52 -7.13 0.38
N GLU A 44 12.50 -7.96 0.30
CA GLU A 44 11.93 -8.42 -0.97
C GLU A 44 11.27 -7.26 -1.72
N ILE A 45 10.47 -6.44 -1.03
CA ILE A 45 9.84 -5.24 -1.57
C ILE A 45 10.90 -4.23 -2.07
N ASP A 46 11.88 -3.88 -1.23
CA ASP A 46 12.98 -2.97 -1.60
C ASP A 46 13.69 -3.45 -2.87
N ARG A 47 14.04 -4.74 -2.95
CA ARG A 47 14.67 -5.32 -4.13
C ARG A 47 13.80 -5.22 -5.38
N THR A 48 12.48 -5.44 -5.24
CA THR A 48 11.53 -5.34 -6.33
C THR A 48 11.45 -3.92 -6.85
N LEU A 49 11.25 -2.93 -5.99
CA LEU A 49 11.11 -1.52 -6.38
C LEU A 49 12.44 -0.93 -6.89
N ARG A 50 13.58 -1.32 -6.33
CA ARG A 50 14.90 -0.91 -6.84
C ARG A 50 15.21 -1.41 -8.25
N ALA A 51 14.55 -2.44 -8.72
CA ALA A 51 14.70 -2.93 -10.09
C ALA A 51 14.04 -2.01 -11.13
N ALA A 52 13.18 -1.07 -10.69
CA ALA A 52 12.56 -0.11 -11.59
C ALA A 52 13.60 0.73 -12.34
N VAL A 53 13.40 0.91 -13.63
CA VAL A 53 14.31 1.65 -14.52
C VAL A 53 13.85 3.08 -14.78
N ASP A 54 12.57 3.37 -14.59
CA ASP A 54 11.95 4.68 -14.72
C ASP A 54 10.66 4.78 -13.89
N ALA A 55 10.01 5.92 -13.93
CA ALA A 55 8.78 6.18 -13.17
C ALA A 55 7.59 5.32 -13.62
N GLU A 56 7.50 4.97 -14.89
CA GLU A 56 6.42 4.09 -15.39
C GLU A 56 6.61 2.67 -14.87
N ASN A 57 7.80 2.16 -14.98
CA ASN A 57 8.14 0.83 -14.46
C ASN A 57 8.05 0.77 -12.92
N GLU A 58 8.35 1.86 -12.20
CA GLU A 58 8.10 1.91 -10.75
C GLU A 58 6.61 1.72 -10.44
N ARG A 59 5.69 2.36 -11.20
CA ARG A 59 4.25 2.17 -11.02
C ARG A 59 3.80 0.74 -11.30
N GLU A 60 4.33 0.12 -12.38
CA GLU A 60 4.01 -1.29 -12.71
C GLU A 60 4.42 -2.23 -11.57
N LEU A 61 5.63 -2.08 -11.04
CA LEU A 61 6.13 -2.88 -9.92
C LEU A 61 5.37 -2.57 -8.63
N LEU A 62 5.07 -1.30 -8.38
CA LEU A 62 4.34 -0.83 -7.20
C LEU A 62 2.93 -1.45 -7.12
N ALA A 63 2.25 -1.61 -8.25
CA ALA A 63 0.95 -2.30 -8.29
C ALA A 63 1.04 -3.69 -7.66
N GLY A 64 2.03 -4.49 -8.05
CA GLY A 64 2.29 -5.82 -7.50
C GLY A 64 2.72 -5.78 -6.03
N VAL A 65 3.57 -4.81 -5.66
CA VAL A 65 4.04 -4.62 -4.29
C VAL A 65 2.89 -4.31 -3.33
N ILE A 66 1.96 -3.44 -3.71
CA ILE A 66 0.76 -3.16 -2.88
C ILE A 66 -0.07 -4.43 -2.72
N GLY A 67 -0.29 -5.21 -3.78
CA GLY A 67 -0.97 -6.51 -3.68
C GLY A 67 -0.26 -7.46 -2.72
N GLN A 68 1.07 -7.57 -2.81
CA GLN A 68 1.86 -8.44 -1.93
C GLN A 68 1.77 -8.02 -0.46
N LEU A 69 1.81 -6.71 -0.17
CA LEU A 69 1.64 -6.19 1.19
C LEU A 69 0.24 -6.53 1.74
N TYR A 70 -0.80 -6.42 0.93
CA TYR A 70 -2.16 -6.85 1.31
C TYR A 70 -2.28 -8.36 1.48
N ALA A 71 -1.60 -9.17 0.65
CA ALA A 71 -1.57 -10.63 0.82
C ALA A 71 -1.01 -11.01 2.21
N TRP A 72 0.14 -10.46 2.59
CA TRP A 72 0.73 -10.68 3.92
C TRP A 72 -0.13 -10.11 5.06
N ALA A 73 -0.86 -9.02 4.81
CA ALA A 73 -1.84 -8.51 5.76
C ALA A 73 -3.01 -9.47 5.95
N GLY A 74 -3.47 -10.10 4.88
CA GLY A 74 -4.50 -11.13 4.91
C GLY A 74 -4.09 -12.39 5.67
N GLU A 75 -2.79 -12.74 5.69
CA GLU A 75 -2.27 -13.84 6.51
C GLU A 75 -2.39 -13.56 8.02
N GLN A 76 -2.37 -12.29 8.42
CA GLN A 76 -2.37 -11.83 9.81
C GLN A 76 -3.74 -11.35 10.30
N SER A 77 -4.71 -11.18 9.41
CA SER A 77 -6.00 -10.58 9.74
C SER A 77 -7.13 -11.11 8.86
N ASP A 78 -8.34 -10.63 9.11
CA ASP A 78 -9.51 -10.98 8.29
C ASP A 78 -9.52 -10.28 6.91
N LEU A 79 -8.58 -9.39 6.63
CA LEU A 79 -8.43 -8.72 5.33
C LEU A 79 -8.37 -9.70 4.15
N ARG A 80 -7.95 -10.96 4.37
CA ARG A 80 -8.03 -12.06 3.38
C ARG A 80 -9.41 -12.29 2.79
N ASN A 81 -10.46 -11.85 3.50
CA ASN A 81 -11.86 -12.01 3.07
C ASN A 81 -12.30 -10.93 2.07
N ASP A 82 -11.49 -9.89 1.88
CA ASP A 82 -11.85 -8.78 1.03
C ASP A 82 -11.89 -9.17 -0.46
N ARG A 83 -12.87 -8.61 -1.18
CA ARG A 83 -13.08 -8.83 -2.61
C ARG A 83 -13.25 -7.50 -3.32
N GLY A 84 -12.67 -7.41 -4.50
CA GLY A 84 -12.70 -6.20 -5.30
C GLY A 84 -14.10 -5.82 -5.78
N GLY A 85 -14.33 -4.51 -5.90
CA GLY A 85 -15.54 -3.94 -6.47
C GLY A 85 -16.83 -4.20 -5.71
N ASN A 86 -16.76 -4.63 -4.47
CA ASN A 86 -17.92 -5.06 -3.69
C ASN A 86 -18.53 -3.89 -2.90
N TYR A 87 -19.85 -3.67 -3.07
CA TYR A 87 -20.63 -2.65 -2.35
C TYR A 87 -21.59 -3.23 -1.31
N ALA A 88 -21.80 -4.56 -1.30
CA ALA A 88 -22.95 -5.16 -0.64
C ALA A 88 -22.59 -6.07 0.53
N ASP A 89 -21.35 -6.08 1.00
CA ASP A 89 -20.87 -6.99 2.04
C ASP A 89 -20.52 -6.31 3.37
N ALA A 90 -21.07 -5.14 3.61
CA ALA A 90 -20.98 -4.46 4.91
C ALA A 90 -21.38 -5.40 6.06
N GLY A 91 -20.56 -5.46 7.12
CA GLY A 91 -20.78 -6.34 8.26
C GLY A 91 -20.13 -7.73 8.15
N VAL A 92 -19.55 -8.09 7.02
CA VAL A 92 -18.69 -9.28 6.90
C VAL A 92 -17.28 -8.90 7.36
N SER A 93 -16.71 -9.68 8.29
CA SER A 93 -15.39 -9.38 8.84
C SER A 93 -14.31 -9.39 7.74
N GLY A 94 -13.46 -8.36 7.77
CA GLY A 94 -12.35 -8.19 6.84
C GLY A 94 -12.70 -7.48 5.53
N LYS A 95 -13.97 -7.19 5.29
CA LYS A 95 -14.41 -6.48 4.09
C LYS A 95 -14.09 -4.99 4.18
N MET A 96 -13.75 -4.42 3.04
CA MET A 96 -13.25 -3.05 2.92
C MET A 96 -14.10 -2.23 1.94
N ASP A 97 -14.39 -0.98 2.32
CA ASP A 97 -14.90 0.02 1.39
C ASP A 97 -13.77 0.88 0.81
N CYS A 98 -14.10 1.84 -0.05
CA CYS A 98 -13.10 2.73 -0.64
C CYS A 98 -12.38 3.63 0.39
N ILE A 99 -12.98 3.89 1.55
CA ILE A 99 -12.33 4.64 2.64
C ILE A 99 -11.26 3.76 3.30
N ASP A 100 -11.59 2.49 3.57
CA ASP A 100 -10.66 1.52 4.12
C ASP A 100 -9.46 1.33 3.18
N HIS A 101 -9.73 1.10 1.88
CA HIS A 101 -8.71 0.92 0.85
C HIS A 101 -7.83 2.15 0.68
N SER A 102 -8.41 3.33 0.49
CA SER A 102 -7.62 4.56 0.29
C SER A 102 -6.75 4.88 1.50
N THR A 103 -7.29 4.72 2.71
CA THR A 103 -6.55 4.96 3.96
C THR A 103 -5.42 3.94 4.14
N SER A 104 -5.72 2.65 3.99
CA SER A 104 -4.75 1.58 4.17
C SER A 104 -3.64 1.63 3.12
N THR A 105 -3.99 1.81 1.84
CA THR A 105 -3.03 1.93 0.75
C THR A 105 -2.13 3.17 0.94
N THR A 106 -2.69 4.31 1.37
CA THR A 106 -1.87 5.49 1.69
C THR A 106 -0.85 5.19 2.79
N ARG A 107 -1.25 4.47 3.85
CA ARG A 107 -0.33 4.09 4.93
C ARG A 107 0.78 3.13 4.45
N LEU A 108 0.45 2.19 3.56
CA LEU A 108 1.44 1.31 2.94
C LEU A 108 2.42 2.09 2.04
N LEU A 109 1.92 3.02 1.25
CA LEU A 109 2.75 3.92 0.43
C LEU A 109 3.66 4.79 1.30
N GLN A 110 3.16 5.33 2.41
CA GLN A 110 3.96 6.09 3.38
C GLN A 110 5.06 5.24 4.03
N LEU A 111 4.80 3.97 4.31
CA LEU A 111 5.85 3.03 4.75
C LEU A 111 6.95 2.92 3.69
N LEU A 112 6.59 2.70 2.42
CA LEU A 112 7.54 2.57 1.32
C LEU A 112 8.34 3.87 1.10
N GLU A 113 7.68 5.02 1.15
CA GLU A 113 8.32 6.33 1.04
C GLU A 113 9.31 6.59 2.18
N ALA A 114 8.90 6.35 3.43
CA ALA A 114 9.75 6.53 4.61
C ALA A 114 11.00 5.63 4.58
N ARG A 115 10.92 4.47 3.93
CA ARG A 115 12.05 3.55 3.70
C ARG A 115 12.93 3.96 2.52
N GLY A 116 12.47 4.92 1.68
CA GLY A 116 13.17 5.32 0.46
C GLY A 116 13.02 4.29 -0.68
N ASP A 117 11.99 3.47 -0.64
CA ASP A 117 11.70 2.45 -1.65
C ASP A 117 11.06 3.07 -2.91
N LEU A 118 10.42 4.27 -2.80
CA LEU A 118 9.90 5.05 -3.93
C LEU A 118 10.98 6.04 -4.42
N ARG A 119 11.36 5.91 -5.69
CA ARG A 119 12.46 6.72 -6.28
C ARG A 119 11.97 7.87 -7.15
N TRP A 120 10.85 7.70 -7.81
CA TRP A 120 10.28 8.67 -8.76
C TRP A 120 8.95 9.25 -8.29
N HIS A 121 8.35 8.66 -7.25
CA HIS A 121 7.05 9.11 -6.74
C HIS A 121 7.13 9.48 -5.26
N HIS A 122 6.24 10.37 -4.86
CA HIS A 122 5.94 10.75 -3.49
C HIS A 122 4.48 10.45 -3.18
N VAL A 123 4.17 10.26 -1.90
CA VAL A 123 2.79 10.05 -1.47
C VAL A 123 2.07 11.39 -1.44
N ALA A 124 0.94 11.46 -2.12
CA ALA A 124 0.07 12.63 -2.12
C ALA A 124 -1.18 12.42 -1.26
N ALA A 125 -2.00 13.46 -1.16
CA ALA A 125 -3.26 13.38 -0.43
C ALA A 125 -4.25 12.43 -1.13
N ILE A 126 -5.07 11.73 -0.33
CA ILE A 126 -6.17 10.91 -0.84
C ILE A 126 -7.09 11.80 -1.70
N GLU A 127 -7.46 11.27 -2.85
CA GLU A 127 -8.34 11.93 -3.78
C GLU A 127 -9.70 11.24 -3.87
N MET A 128 -10.71 12.04 -4.20
CA MET A 128 -12.09 11.59 -4.32
C MET A 128 -12.62 11.88 -5.72
N ARG A 129 -13.29 10.91 -6.32
CA ARG A 129 -14.12 11.12 -7.51
C ARG A 129 -15.59 10.96 -7.16
N ARG A 130 -16.43 11.71 -7.85
CA ARG A 130 -17.88 11.58 -7.76
C ARG A 130 -18.43 11.59 -9.18
N TRP A 131 -19.06 10.50 -9.59
CA TRP A 131 -19.66 10.39 -10.92
C TRP A 131 -21.17 10.61 -10.80
N ALA A 132 -21.62 11.78 -11.25
CA ALA A 132 -23.00 12.28 -11.13
C ALA A 132 -23.53 12.24 -9.66
N PHE A 133 -24.65 12.91 -9.41
CA PHE A 133 -25.28 13.00 -8.07
C PHE A 133 -25.88 11.68 -7.57
N VAL A 134 -25.80 10.59 -8.35
CA VAL A 134 -26.51 9.32 -8.12
C VAL A 134 -25.55 8.22 -7.64
N PHE A 135 -24.24 8.36 -7.83
CA PHE A 135 -23.26 7.36 -7.40
C PHE A 135 -22.54 7.79 -6.13
N PRO A 136 -22.23 6.85 -5.23
CA PRO A 136 -21.44 7.15 -4.04
C PRO A 136 -20.06 7.71 -4.43
N ALA A 137 -19.51 8.58 -3.57
CA ALA A 137 -18.14 9.04 -3.73
C ALA A 137 -17.17 7.85 -3.65
N HIS A 138 -16.15 7.84 -4.51
CA HIS A 138 -15.08 6.86 -4.46
C HIS A 138 -13.76 7.53 -4.14
N TYR A 139 -13.01 6.97 -3.19
CA TYR A 139 -11.74 7.49 -2.68
C TYR A 139 -10.60 6.58 -3.09
N SER A 140 -9.44 7.16 -3.39
CA SER A 140 -8.23 6.40 -3.68
C SER A 140 -6.98 7.07 -3.11
N ALA A 141 -5.98 6.26 -2.75
CA ALA A 141 -4.63 6.72 -2.47
C ALA A 141 -4.01 7.31 -3.76
N VAL A 142 -3.08 8.26 -3.58
CA VAL A 142 -2.44 8.95 -4.70
C VAL A 142 -0.94 9.01 -4.50
N ILE A 143 -0.21 8.85 -5.59
CA ILE A 143 1.21 9.16 -5.71
C ILE A 143 1.41 10.25 -6.75
N GLU A 144 2.46 11.05 -6.57
CA GLU A 144 2.83 12.12 -7.49
C GLU A 144 4.29 12.02 -7.92
N MET A 145 4.59 12.40 -9.14
CA MET A 145 5.95 12.61 -9.61
C MET A 145 6.39 14.05 -9.29
N PRO A 146 7.66 14.29 -8.91
CA PRO A 146 8.18 15.64 -8.75
C PRO A 146 8.00 16.49 -10.01
N GLY A 147 7.57 17.75 -9.86
CA GLY A 147 7.37 18.72 -10.93
C GLY A 147 5.95 19.29 -10.98
N GLU A 148 5.70 20.19 -11.93
CA GLU A 148 4.40 20.83 -12.09
C GLU A 148 3.55 20.15 -13.17
N GLY A 149 2.23 20.07 -12.97
CA GLY A 149 1.23 19.63 -13.95
C GLY A 149 0.37 18.43 -13.50
N ASP A 150 -0.89 18.43 -13.91
CA ASP A 150 -1.91 17.45 -13.49
C ASP A 150 -1.61 16.01 -13.95
N GLY A 151 -0.86 15.82 -15.05
CA GLY A 151 -0.48 14.51 -15.56
C GLY A 151 0.60 13.77 -14.72
N ARG A 152 0.96 14.32 -13.58
CA ARG A 152 2.00 13.76 -12.69
C ARG A 152 1.43 13.08 -11.45
N HIS A 153 0.13 13.04 -11.30
CA HIS A 153 -0.56 12.35 -10.21
C HIS A 153 -1.19 11.05 -10.71
N PHE A 154 -1.07 10.00 -9.90
CA PHE A 154 -1.61 8.67 -10.22
C PHE A 154 -2.33 8.14 -8.99
N VAL A 155 -3.53 7.60 -9.19
CA VAL A 155 -4.21 6.84 -8.13
C VAL A 155 -3.56 5.47 -7.99
N VAL A 156 -3.54 4.98 -6.76
CA VAL A 156 -3.18 3.60 -6.41
C VAL A 156 -4.43 2.98 -5.77
N ASP A 157 -5.28 2.40 -6.60
CA ASP A 157 -6.63 1.99 -6.22
C ASP A 157 -6.68 0.46 -6.05
N SER A 158 -6.63 0.03 -4.80
CA SER A 158 -6.72 -1.39 -4.43
C SER A 158 -8.16 -1.89 -4.28
N TRP A 159 -9.16 -0.98 -4.31
CA TRP A 159 -10.56 -1.36 -4.14
C TRP A 159 -11.12 -2.20 -5.30
N PHE A 160 -10.58 -2.07 -6.49
CA PHE A 160 -11.02 -2.82 -7.67
C PHE A 160 -10.65 -4.31 -7.66
N VAL A 161 -9.80 -4.74 -6.75
CA VAL A 161 -9.18 -6.07 -6.82
C VAL A 161 -9.32 -6.83 -5.50
N ASP A 162 -9.34 -8.15 -5.59
CA ASP A 162 -9.33 -9.02 -4.42
C ASP A 162 -8.07 -8.82 -3.59
N ASN A 163 -8.15 -9.09 -2.28
CA ASN A 163 -6.98 -9.06 -1.41
C ASN A 163 -5.81 -9.85 -2.02
N GLY A 164 -4.66 -9.22 -2.07
CA GLY A 164 -3.43 -9.83 -2.62
C GLY A 164 -3.25 -9.69 -4.14
N GLN A 165 -4.22 -9.12 -4.86
CA GLN A 165 -4.04 -8.85 -6.28
C GLN A 165 -3.38 -7.47 -6.50
N PRO A 166 -2.66 -7.29 -7.64
CA PRO A 166 -2.03 -6.01 -7.97
C PRO A 166 -3.04 -4.86 -7.98
N ALA A 167 -2.69 -3.75 -7.32
CA ALA A 167 -3.53 -2.56 -7.31
C ALA A 167 -3.67 -1.95 -8.73
N VAL A 168 -4.76 -1.25 -8.97
CA VAL A 168 -4.97 -0.50 -10.22
C VAL A 168 -4.28 0.85 -10.10
N ILE A 169 -3.33 1.15 -10.98
CA ILE A 169 -2.66 2.45 -11.03
C ILE A 169 -3.01 3.16 -12.34
N LEU A 170 -3.62 4.33 -12.23
CA LEU A 170 -4.11 5.13 -13.36
C LEU A 170 -3.74 6.60 -13.18
N PRO A 171 -3.57 7.38 -14.29
CA PRO A 171 -3.51 8.83 -14.21
C PRO A 171 -4.74 9.38 -13.48
N LEU A 172 -4.51 10.31 -12.55
CA LEU A 172 -5.58 10.87 -11.70
C LEU A 172 -6.70 11.51 -12.52
N ASP A 173 -6.36 12.21 -13.61
CA ASP A 173 -7.33 12.88 -14.46
C ASP A 173 -8.23 11.90 -15.24
N GLU A 174 -7.70 10.75 -15.63
CA GLU A 174 -8.48 9.67 -16.26
C GLU A 174 -9.39 8.99 -15.23
N TRP A 175 -8.85 8.66 -14.05
CA TRP A 175 -9.62 8.11 -12.97
C TRP A 175 -10.77 9.05 -12.55
N LYS A 176 -10.54 10.37 -12.49
CA LYS A 176 -11.58 11.40 -12.20
C LYS A 176 -12.72 11.38 -13.26
N LYS A 177 -12.43 10.99 -14.49
CA LYS A 177 -13.41 10.84 -15.59
C LYS A 177 -14.14 9.50 -15.56
N GLY A 178 -13.81 8.61 -14.63
CA GLY A 178 -14.46 7.31 -14.47
C GLY A 178 -13.65 6.12 -14.95
N ALA A 179 -12.40 6.32 -15.40
CA ALA A 179 -11.55 5.18 -15.78
C ALA A 179 -11.36 4.22 -14.60
N GLY A 180 -11.33 2.94 -14.89
CA GLY A 180 -11.15 1.83 -13.97
C GLY A 180 -11.65 0.52 -14.57
N PRO A 181 -11.36 -0.62 -13.95
CA PRO A 181 -11.96 -1.90 -14.31
C PRO A 181 -13.48 -1.88 -14.13
N ASP A 182 -14.19 -2.66 -14.94
CA ASP A 182 -15.60 -2.99 -14.73
C ASP A 182 -15.71 -3.94 -13.53
N VAL A 183 -16.45 -3.54 -12.48
CA VAL A 183 -16.66 -4.29 -11.23
C VAL A 183 -18.14 -4.30 -10.84
#